data_9fd8d28fe289cab295c69355bf6c15b7
#
_entry.id   9fd8d28fe289cab295c69355bf6c15b7
#
_cell.length_a   1.000
_cell.length_b   1.000
_cell.length_c   1.000
_cell.angle_alpha   90.00
_cell.angle_beta   90.00
_cell.angle_gamma   90.00
#
_symmetry.space_group_name_H-M   'P 1'
#
loop_
_entity.id
_entity.type
_entity.pdbx_description
1 polymer ?
#
loop_
_entity_poly.entity_id
_entity_poly.type
_entity_poly.pdbx_seq_one_letter_code
_entity_poly.pdbx_strand_id
1 'polypeptide(L)'
;MCIRDRARIARFYKHESCGQCTPCREGSGWMWRMLERMARGEASKDEVEMLGDVTNQIAGHTICAFGEGSSWPVQGLLRHFRKEIEKRNNIEPTIKKINEVPYLIDQHLLDKKNA
;
A
#
# COMPACT_ATOMS: atom_id res chain seq x y z
N MET A 1 -4.21 5.34 17.97
CA MET A 1 -4.02 3.98 17.46
C MET A 1 -2.71 3.88 16.72
N CYS A 2 -1.93 2.84 16.99
CA CYS A 2 -0.60 2.71 16.39
C CYS A 2 -0.69 2.03 15.00
N ILE A 3 0.02 2.58 14.02
CA ILE A 3 0.08 1.98 12.67
C ILE A 3 0.68 0.56 12.71
N ARG A 4 1.56 0.27 13.66
CA ARG A 4 2.12 -1.08 13.86
C ARG A 4 1.06 -2.10 14.22
N ASP A 5 0.06 -1.70 15.03
CA ASP A 5 -1.05 -2.58 15.39
C ASP A 5 -1.88 -2.91 14.15
N ARG A 6 -2.12 -1.94 13.30
CA ARG A 6 -2.83 -2.15 12.02
C ARG A 6 -2.05 -3.05 11.07
N ALA A 7 -0.74 -2.90 11.00
CA ALA A 7 0.10 -3.79 10.19
C ALA A 7 0.04 -5.24 10.68
N ARG A 8 0.04 -5.45 12.00
CA ARG A 8 -0.12 -6.79 12.59
C ARG A 8 -1.48 -7.40 12.30
N ILE A 9 -2.55 -6.61 12.43
CA ILE A 9 -3.90 -7.06 12.10
C ILE A 9 -4.00 -7.41 10.61
N ALA A 10 -3.44 -6.59 9.72
CA ALA A 10 -3.41 -6.87 8.29
C ALA A 10 -2.65 -8.16 7.97
N ARG A 11 -1.56 -8.43 8.66
CA ARG A 11 -0.83 -9.70 8.55
C ARG A 11 -1.69 -10.90 8.95
N PHE A 12 -2.46 -10.77 10.03
CA PHE A 12 -3.41 -11.78 10.46
C PHE A 12 -4.46 -12.07 9.38
N TYR A 13 -5.08 -11.03 8.82
CA TYR A 13 -6.06 -11.20 7.74
C TYR A 13 -5.45 -11.83 6.50
N LYS A 14 -4.23 -11.45 6.13
CA LYS A 14 -3.53 -12.11 5.03
C LYS A 14 -3.35 -13.61 5.26
N HIS A 15 -2.97 -14.00 6.47
CA HIS A 15 -2.78 -15.40 6.84
C HIS A 15 -4.09 -16.18 6.85
N GLU A 16 -5.17 -15.59 7.34
CA GLU A 16 -6.47 -16.24 7.50
C GLU A 16 -7.33 -16.24 6.22
N SER A 17 -6.95 -15.49 5.19
CA SER A 17 -7.67 -15.50 3.92
C SER A 17 -7.71 -16.92 3.34
N CYS A 18 -8.90 -17.39 2.96
CA CYS A 18 -9.04 -18.71 2.34
C CYS A 18 -8.46 -18.79 0.92
N GLY A 19 -8.19 -17.64 0.30
CA GLY A 19 -7.59 -17.55 -1.03
C GLY A 19 -8.53 -17.79 -2.21
N GLN A 20 -9.83 -17.88 -1.98
CA GLN A 20 -10.78 -18.20 -3.05
C GLN A 20 -10.96 -17.07 -4.06
N CYS A 21 -11.16 -15.83 -3.60
CA CYS A 21 -11.35 -14.70 -4.50
C CYS A 21 -10.10 -13.82 -4.58
N THR A 22 -9.80 -13.35 -5.77
CA THR A 22 -8.58 -12.59 -6.08
C THR A 22 -8.43 -11.32 -5.23
N PRO A 23 -9.45 -10.47 -5.04
CA PRO A 23 -9.27 -9.25 -4.26
C PRO A 23 -8.81 -9.51 -2.82
N CYS A 24 -9.34 -10.50 -2.16
CA CYS A 24 -8.95 -10.86 -0.81
C CYS A 24 -7.59 -11.58 -0.80
N ARG A 25 -7.41 -12.57 -1.66
CA ARG A 25 -6.17 -13.36 -1.73
C ARG A 25 -4.94 -12.49 -1.92
N GLU A 26 -4.98 -11.61 -2.92
CA GLU A 26 -3.84 -10.77 -3.27
C GLU A 26 -3.85 -9.43 -2.53
N GLY A 27 -5.01 -8.80 -2.42
CA GLY A 27 -5.14 -7.48 -1.83
C GLY A 27 -4.81 -7.44 -0.33
N SER A 28 -5.15 -8.47 0.43
CA SER A 28 -4.80 -8.54 1.85
C SER A 28 -3.28 -8.56 2.07
N GLY A 29 -2.54 -9.25 1.21
CA GLY A 29 -1.08 -9.26 1.23
C GLY A 29 -0.48 -7.91 0.86
N TRP A 30 -1.05 -7.22 -0.12
CA TRP A 30 -0.62 -5.89 -0.52
C TRP A 30 -0.86 -4.86 0.58
N MET A 31 -2.04 -4.85 1.19
CA MET A 31 -2.33 -3.98 2.33
C MET A 31 -1.34 -4.20 3.48
N TRP A 32 -1.06 -5.43 3.83
CA TRP A 32 -0.10 -5.74 4.87
C TRP A 32 1.29 -5.18 4.56
N ARG A 33 1.82 -5.44 3.37
CA ARG A 33 3.15 -4.95 2.97
C ARG A 33 3.23 -3.43 2.97
N MET A 34 2.20 -2.76 2.47
CA MET A 34 2.13 -1.29 2.47
C MET A 34 2.08 -0.74 3.90
N LEU A 35 1.28 -1.32 4.78
CA LEU A 35 1.21 -0.93 6.19
C LEU A 35 2.52 -1.18 6.94
N GLU A 36 3.22 -2.28 6.65
CA GLU A 36 4.55 -2.54 7.20
C GLU A 36 5.57 -1.47 6.78
N ARG A 37 5.58 -1.11 5.51
CA ARG A 37 6.45 -0.03 5.01
C ARG A 37 6.11 1.31 5.65
N MET A 38 4.83 1.63 5.78
CA MET A 38 4.36 2.84 6.46
C MET A 38 4.74 2.86 7.94
N ALA A 39 4.66 1.72 8.61
CA ALA A 39 5.06 1.59 10.01
C ALA A 39 6.55 1.85 10.23
N ARG A 40 7.38 1.49 9.26
CA ARG A 40 8.82 1.76 9.26
C ARG A 40 9.19 3.16 8.78
N GLY A 41 8.24 3.92 8.23
CA GLY A 41 8.49 5.24 7.69
C GLY A 41 9.15 5.23 6.30
N GLU A 42 9.07 4.12 5.57
CA GLU A 42 9.71 3.92 4.26
C GLU A 42 8.77 4.16 3.08
N ALA A 43 7.48 4.39 3.33
CA ALA A 43 6.49 4.59 2.27
C ALA A 43 6.49 6.03 1.75
N SER A 44 6.18 6.20 0.46
CA SER A 44 5.95 7.52 -0.14
C SER A 44 4.51 8.00 0.11
N LYS A 45 4.27 9.29 -0.15
CA LYS A 45 2.90 9.84 -0.07
C LYS A 45 1.96 9.18 -1.06
N ASP A 46 2.46 8.85 -2.24
CA ASP A 46 1.69 8.16 -3.28
C ASP A 46 1.25 6.76 -2.82
N GLU A 47 2.06 6.08 -2.03
CA GLU A 47 1.70 4.78 -1.46
C GLU A 47 0.54 4.88 -0.45
N VAL A 48 0.42 6.00 0.26
CA VAL A 48 -0.72 6.23 1.17
C VAL A 48 -2.02 6.32 0.38
N GLU A 49 -2.00 7.02 -0.74
CA GLU A 49 -3.15 7.12 -1.65
C GLU A 49 -3.46 5.78 -2.30
N MET A 50 -2.44 5.09 -2.79
CA MET A 50 -2.54 3.74 -3.35
C MET A 50 -3.13 2.74 -2.36
N LEU A 51 -2.79 2.83 -1.08
CA LEU A 51 -3.39 1.99 -0.04
C LEU A 51 -4.91 2.21 0.04
N GLY A 52 -5.37 3.45 -0.05
CA GLY A 52 -6.80 3.78 -0.11
C GLY A 52 -7.47 3.11 -1.31
N ASP A 53 -6.87 3.19 -2.48
CA ASP A 53 -7.39 2.57 -3.70
C ASP A 53 -7.46 1.03 -3.59
N VAL A 54 -6.43 0.41 -3.03
CA VAL A 54 -6.41 -1.05 -2.79
C VAL A 54 -7.56 -1.46 -1.87
N THR A 55 -7.80 -0.72 -0.79
CA THR A 55 -8.92 -1.02 0.11
C THR A 55 -10.28 -0.91 -0.58
N ASN A 56 -10.45 0.07 -1.45
CA ASN A 56 -11.68 0.25 -2.23
C ASN A 56 -11.90 -0.87 -3.24
N GLN A 57 -10.85 -1.45 -3.77
CA GLN A 57 -10.94 -2.59 -4.68
C GLN A 57 -11.21 -3.92 -3.97
N ILE A 58 -10.94 -4.01 -2.67
CA ILE A 58 -11.25 -5.18 -1.86
C ILE A 58 -12.67 -5.09 -1.32
N ALA A 59 -13.04 -3.98 -0.73
CA ALA A 59 -14.36 -3.77 -0.14
C ALA A 59 -15.46 -3.85 -1.21
N GLY A 60 -16.43 -4.72 -0.99
CA GLY A 60 -17.54 -4.94 -1.92
C GLY A 60 -17.23 -5.79 -3.16
N HIS A 61 -16.00 -6.29 -3.30
CA HIS A 61 -15.55 -7.10 -4.44
C HIS A 61 -15.17 -8.53 -4.07
N THR A 62 -15.41 -8.92 -2.84
CA THR A 62 -15.13 -10.27 -2.33
C THR A 62 -16.41 -11.08 -2.18
N ILE A 63 -16.28 -12.42 -2.24
CA ILE A 63 -17.42 -13.34 -2.12
C ILE A 63 -18.05 -13.27 -0.72
N CYS A 64 -17.25 -13.05 0.31
CA CYS A 64 -17.72 -13.00 1.70
C CYS A 64 -17.27 -11.71 2.40
N ALA A 65 -17.84 -11.46 3.57
CA ALA A 65 -17.56 -10.26 4.37
C ALA A 65 -16.13 -10.20 4.95
N PHE A 66 -15.31 -11.20 4.73
CA PHE A 66 -13.90 -11.18 5.16
C PHE A 66 -13.12 -10.03 4.50
N GLY A 67 -13.43 -9.73 3.23
CA GLY A 67 -12.85 -8.60 2.51
C GLY A 67 -13.12 -7.27 3.18
N GLU A 68 -14.36 -7.02 3.58
CA GLU A 68 -14.74 -5.82 4.34
C GLU A 68 -14.09 -5.82 5.72
N GLY A 69 -14.05 -6.95 6.39
CA GLY A 69 -13.39 -7.08 7.69
C GLY A 69 -11.89 -6.72 7.65
N SER A 70 -11.22 -7.00 6.55
CA SER A 70 -9.81 -6.66 6.35
C SER A 70 -9.60 -5.20 5.90
N SER A 71 -10.48 -4.66 5.05
CA SER A 71 -10.30 -3.36 4.42
C SER A 71 -10.87 -2.18 5.22
N TRP A 72 -12.01 -2.33 5.87
CA TRP A 72 -12.65 -1.23 6.62
C TRP A 72 -11.79 -0.66 7.74
N PRO A 73 -11.07 -1.45 8.55
CA PRO A 73 -10.16 -0.88 9.54
C PRO A 73 -9.05 -0.03 8.95
N VAL A 74 -8.56 -0.39 7.77
CA VAL A 74 -7.54 0.39 7.04
C VAL A 74 -8.14 1.67 6.49
N GLN A 75 -9.35 1.62 5.94
CA GLN A 75 -10.08 2.82 5.51
C GLN A 75 -10.33 3.77 6.68
N GLY A 76 -10.70 3.25 7.85
CA GLY A 76 -10.86 4.05 9.07
C GLY A 76 -9.56 4.69 9.52
N LEU A 77 -8.44 3.97 9.46
CA LEU A 77 -7.11 4.52 9.75
C LEU A 77 -6.77 5.68 8.80
N LEU A 78 -6.96 5.51 7.51
CA LEU A 78 -6.69 6.56 6.52
C LEU A 78 -7.61 7.78 6.69
N ARG A 79 -8.88 7.55 7.04
CA ARG A 79 -9.85 8.64 7.25
C ARG A 79 -9.46 9.54 8.42
N HIS A 80 -9.02 8.97 9.53
CA HIS A 80 -8.81 9.69 10.77
C HIS A 80 -7.34 10.08 11.03
N PHE A 81 -6.39 9.32 10.52
CA PHE A 81 -4.97 9.47 10.85
C PHE A 81 -4.07 9.68 9.62
N ARG A 82 -4.63 10.05 8.48
CA ARG A 82 -3.86 10.24 7.24
C ARG A 82 -2.70 11.23 7.41
N LYS A 83 -2.95 12.35 8.07
CA LYS A 83 -1.91 13.37 8.29
C LYS A 83 -0.72 12.85 9.10
N GLU A 84 -0.97 12.04 10.11
CA GLU A 84 0.09 11.44 10.93
C GLU A 84 0.90 10.41 10.13
N ILE A 85 0.23 9.64 9.28
CA ILE A 85 0.88 8.68 8.38
C ILE A 85 1.77 9.40 7.38
N GLU A 86 1.27 10.45 6.75
CA GLU A 86 2.02 11.25 5.79
C GLU A 86 3.21 11.95 6.43
N LYS A 87 3.05 12.49 7.65
CA LYS A 87 4.13 13.10 8.41
C LYS A 87 5.24 12.11 8.75
N ARG A 88 4.88 10.87 9.09
CA ARG A 88 5.83 9.79 9.37
C ARG A 88 6.57 9.33 8.12
N ASN A 89 5.89 9.37 6.98
CA ASN A 89 6.38 8.89 5.69
C ASN A 89 6.71 10.07 4.76
N ASN A 90 7.46 11.05 5.24
CA ASN A 90 7.84 12.23 4.46
C ASN A 90 9.00 11.90 3.49
N ILE A 91 8.77 10.92 2.63
CA ILE A 91 9.74 10.46 1.63
C ILE A 91 9.25 10.90 0.24
N GLU A 92 10.17 11.33 -0.61
CA GLU A 92 9.92 11.65 -2.02
C GLU A 92 9.20 10.50 -2.75
N PRO A 93 8.32 10.81 -3.71
CA PRO A 93 7.61 9.80 -4.49
C PRO A 93 8.54 8.75 -5.08
N THR A 94 8.12 7.49 -5.04
CA THR A 94 8.91 6.36 -5.54
C THR A 94 9.34 6.53 -6.99
N ILE A 95 8.50 7.13 -7.82
CA ILE A 95 8.78 7.39 -9.24
C ILE A 95 9.98 8.31 -9.41
N LYS A 96 10.10 9.36 -8.58
CA LYS A 96 11.27 10.25 -8.61
C LYS A 96 12.55 9.50 -8.23
N LYS A 97 12.49 8.63 -7.21
CA LYS A 97 13.64 7.82 -6.80
C LYS A 97 14.10 6.87 -7.88
N ILE A 98 13.16 6.25 -8.61
CA ILE A 98 13.50 5.37 -9.74
C ILE A 98 14.23 6.17 -10.83
N ASN A 99 13.79 7.38 -11.11
CA ASN A 99 14.42 8.24 -12.09
C ASN A 99 15.81 8.76 -11.69
N GLU A 100 16.10 8.77 -10.40
CA GLU A 100 17.39 9.19 -9.86
C GLU A 100 18.44 8.05 -9.80
N VAL A 101 18.01 6.80 -10.04
CA VAL A 101 18.91 5.64 -10.00
C VAL A 101 19.39 5.30 -11.40
N PRO A 102 20.65 5.64 -11.77
CA PRO A 102 21.12 5.61 -13.14
C PRO A 102 21.08 4.22 -13.80
N TYR A 103 21.22 3.16 -13.01
CA TYR A 103 21.24 1.78 -13.54
C TYR A 103 19.85 1.17 -13.75
N LEU A 104 18.79 1.84 -13.28
CA LEU A 104 17.40 1.42 -13.53
C LEU A 104 16.81 2.08 -14.76
N ILE A 105 17.51 3.09 -15.29
CA ILE A 105 17.12 3.78 -16.50
C ILE A 105 18.14 3.39 -17.57
N ASP A 106 17.66 2.77 -18.63
CA ASP A 106 18.50 2.52 -19.79
C ASP A 106 18.89 3.87 -20.42
N GLN A 107 20.13 4.31 -20.18
CA GLN A 107 20.69 5.55 -20.70
C GLN A 107 20.54 5.63 -22.23
N HIS A 108 20.58 4.48 -22.90
CA HIS A 108 20.39 4.38 -24.33
C HIS A 108 19.00 4.82 -24.80
N LEU A 109 17.97 4.60 -23.98
CA LEU A 109 16.61 5.08 -24.24
C LEU A 109 16.46 6.59 -24.02
N LEU A 110 17.20 7.15 -23.07
CA LEU A 110 17.22 8.59 -22.80
C LEU A 110 17.95 9.34 -23.92
N ASP A 111 19.06 8.82 -24.41
CA ASP A 111 19.84 9.43 -25.50
C ASP A 111 19.06 9.44 -26.82
N LYS A 112 18.21 8.44 -27.06
CA LYS A 112 17.30 8.40 -28.23
C LYS A 112 16.18 9.45 -28.18
N LYS A 113 15.76 9.89 -26.99
CA LYS A 113 14.76 10.95 -26.85
C LYS A 113 15.31 12.34 -26.99
N ASN A 114 16.61 12.52 -26.83
CA ASN A 114 17.31 13.80 -26.95
C ASN A 114 18.05 13.97 -28.28
N ALA A 115 17.97 12.97 -29.14
CA ALA A 115 18.56 13.03 -30.48
C ALA A 115 17.63 13.63 -31.54
#